data_26f7e15134e8097a3cabb9b85c407136
#
_entry.id   26f7e15134e8097a3cabb9b85c407136
#
_cell.length_a   1.000
_cell.length_b   1.000
_cell.length_c   1.000
_cell.angle_alpha   90.00
_cell.angle_beta   90.00
_cell.angle_gamma   90.00
#
_symmetry.space_group_name_H-M   'P 1'
#
loop_
_entity.id
_entity.type
_entity.pdbx_description
1 polymer ?
#
loop_
_entity_poly.entity_id
_entity_poly.type
_entity_poly.pdbx_seq_one_letter_code
_entity_poly.pdbx_strand_id
1 'polypeptide(L)'
;MYSVIYTGQFKKSLKKCVKRGLDLKVFTDTLDLLQETGMLPQEYKPHKLVGEYAGCWECHMQPDWLLIWRQNDLELELILVDTGSHSDLF
;
A
#
# COMPACT_ATOMS: atom_id res chain seq x y z
N MET A 1 -8.27 -1.86 -15.57
CA MET A 1 -8.18 -1.20 -14.24
C MET A 1 -8.30 -2.25 -13.14
N TYR A 2 -7.50 -2.15 -12.11
CA TYR A 2 -7.53 -3.08 -10.99
C TYR A 2 -8.68 -2.76 -10.04
N SER A 3 -9.36 -3.79 -9.54
CA SER A 3 -10.29 -3.64 -8.43
C SER A 3 -9.50 -3.64 -7.11
N VAL A 4 -10.06 -3.02 -6.07
CA VAL A 4 -9.36 -2.86 -4.78
C VAL A 4 -10.16 -3.54 -3.67
N ILE A 5 -9.46 -4.35 -2.88
CA ILE A 5 -10.00 -4.98 -1.68
C ILE A 5 -9.29 -4.39 -0.48
N TYR A 6 -10.07 -3.80 0.43
CA TYR A 6 -9.55 -3.21 1.66
C TYR A 6 -9.72 -4.22 2.79
N THR A 7 -8.60 -4.75 3.30
CA THR A 7 -8.68 -5.66 4.46
C THR A 7 -9.05 -4.89 5.73
N GLY A 8 -9.59 -5.58 6.71
CA GLY A 8 -9.92 -4.96 8.00
C GLY A 8 -8.70 -4.36 8.68
N GLN A 9 -7.56 -5.07 8.63
CA GLN A 9 -6.31 -4.55 9.19
C GLN A 9 -5.88 -3.26 8.50
N PHE A 10 -5.95 -3.22 7.16
CA PHE A 10 -5.59 -2.02 6.41
C PHE A 10 -6.45 -0.82 6.82
N LYS A 11 -7.76 -1.03 6.93
CA LYS A 11 -8.69 0.06 7.32
C LYS A 11 -8.34 0.63 8.69
N LYS A 12 -8.02 -0.22 9.66
CA LYS A 12 -7.60 0.20 10.99
C LYS A 12 -6.32 1.02 10.94
N SER A 13 -5.34 0.52 10.21
CA SER A 13 -4.03 1.14 10.09
C SER A 13 -4.12 2.49 9.40
N LEU A 14 -4.91 2.58 8.33
CA LEU A 14 -5.10 3.84 7.61
C LEU A 14 -5.72 4.89 8.52
N LYS A 15 -6.71 4.49 9.32
CA LYS A 15 -7.37 5.39 10.27
C LYS A 15 -6.37 5.96 11.28
N LYS A 16 -5.45 5.14 11.78
CA LYS A 16 -4.37 5.59 12.67
C LYS A 16 -3.46 6.60 11.98
N CYS A 17 -3.08 6.33 10.73
CA CYS A 17 -2.23 7.23 9.96
C CYS A 17 -2.87 8.62 9.81
N VAL A 18 -4.15 8.65 9.45
CA VAL A 18 -4.90 9.90 9.30
C VAL A 18 -4.99 10.65 10.62
N LYS A 19 -5.20 9.93 11.73
CA LYS A 19 -5.22 10.54 13.06
C LYS A 19 -3.89 11.16 13.47
N ARG A 20 -2.77 10.61 12.97
CA ARG A 20 -1.43 11.17 13.20
C ARG A 20 -1.16 12.41 12.35
N GLY A 21 -2.09 12.77 11.46
CA GLY A 21 -1.94 13.94 10.61
C GLY A 21 -1.40 13.66 9.22
N LEU A 22 -1.28 12.39 8.81
CA LEU A 22 -0.86 12.06 7.46
C LEU A 22 -1.97 12.40 6.47
N ASP A 23 -1.59 12.94 5.31
CA ASP A 23 -2.54 13.42 4.32
C ASP A 23 -3.10 12.26 3.50
N LEU A 24 -4.40 12.01 3.64
CA LEU A 24 -5.09 10.95 2.91
C LEU A 24 -4.91 11.05 1.39
N LYS A 25 -4.74 12.25 0.86
CA LYS A 25 -4.53 12.45 -0.58
C LYS A 25 -3.27 11.74 -1.07
N VAL A 26 -2.23 11.66 -0.25
CA VAL A 26 -1.00 10.94 -0.60
C VAL A 26 -1.33 9.47 -0.88
N PHE A 27 -2.16 8.86 -0.04
CA PHE A 27 -2.59 7.48 -0.25
C PHE A 27 -3.47 7.34 -1.49
N THR A 28 -4.46 8.21 -1.65
CA THR A 28 -5.38 8.09 -2.79
C THR A 28 -4.66 8.30 -4.12
N ASP A 29 -3.67 9.21 -4.18
CA ASP A 29 -2.85 9.40 -5.38
C ASP A 29 -2.05 8.14 -5.70
N THR A 30 -1.48 7.49 -4.69
CA THR A 30 -0.75 6.23 -4.87
C THR A 30 -1.67 5.14 -5.40
N LEU A 31 -2.85 5.01 -4.80
CA LEU A 31 -3.83 4.01 -5.19
C LEU A 31 -4.30 4.22 -6.63
N ASP A 32 -4.52 5.47 -7.03
CA ASP A 32 -4.93 5.79 -8.39
C ASP A 32 -3.90 5.28 -9.42
N LEU A 33 -2.62 5.48 -9.14
CA LEU A 33 -1.55 4.98 -10.01
C LEU A 33 -1.57 3.45 -10.10
N LEU A 34 -1.70 2.78 -8.96
CA LEU A 34 -1.75 1.32 -8.91
C LEU A 34 -2.98 0.77 -9.64
N GLN A 35 -4.14 1.37 -9.44
CA GLN A 35 -5.37 0.91 -10.07
C GLN A 35 -5.31 1.02 -11.59
N GLU A 36 -4.68 2.07 -12.10
CA GLU A 36 -4.63 2.31 -13.52
C GLU A 36 -3.75 1.31 -14.25
N THR A 37 -2.55 1.04 -13.74
CA THR A 37 -1.54 0.26 -14.46
C THR A 37 -1.00 -0.94 -13.69
N GLY A 38 -1.22 -1.04 -12.40
CA GLY A 38 -0.60 -2.05 -11.54
C GLY A 38 0.88 -1.77 -11.27
N MET A 39 1.35 -0.57 -11.58
CA MET A 39 2.76 -0.19 -11.43
C MET A 39 2.87 1.17 -10.77
N LEU A 40 4.01 1.40 -10.10
CA LEU A 40 4.33 2.68 -9.49
C LEU A 40 5.64 3.22 -10.07
N PRO A 41 5.79 4.56 -10.13
CA PRO A 41 7.07 5.18 -10.48
C PRO A 41 8.17 4.75 -9.50
N GLN A 42 9.42 4.78 -9.97
CA GLN A 42 10.59 4.35 -9.20
C GLN A 42 10.77 5.14 -7.89
N GLU A 43 10.30 6.37 -7.85
CA GLU A 43 10.38 7.21 -6.64
C GLU A 43 9.60 6.64 -5.46
N TYR A 44 8.59 5.80 -5.71
CA TYR A 44 7.84 5.09 -4.66
C TYR A 44 8.60 3.86 -4.14
N LYS A 45 9.72 3.49 -4.76
CA LYS A 45 10.55 2.34 -4.40
C LYS A 45 9.74 1.05 -4.25
N PRO A 46 8.90 0.68 -5.26
CA PRO A 46 8.11 -0.54 -5.16
C PRO A 46 9.02 -1.78 -5.19
N HIS A 47 8.77 -2.71 -4.28
CA HIS A 47 9.54 -3.95 -4.22
C HIS A 47 8.74 -5.04 -3.51
N LYS A 48 9.12 -6.30 -3.76
CA LYS A 48 8.50 -7.44 -3.08
C LYS A 48 9.17 -7.68 -1.74
N LEU A 49 8.35 -8.07 -0.78
CA LEU A 49 8.81 -8.39 0.57
C LEU A 49 9.14 -9.87 0.71
N VAL A 50 9.98 -10.17 1.70
CA VAL A 50 10.31 -11.54 2.11
C VAL A 50 9.92 -11.70 3.59
N GLY A 51 10.00 -12.93 4.10
CA GLY A 51 9.69 -13.19 5.49
C GLY A 51 8.21 -13.18 5.78
N GLU A 52 7.79 -12.50 6.83
CA GLU A 52 6.40 -12.48 7.29
C GLU A 52 5.42 -11.97 6.24
N TYR A 53 5.85 -11.02 5.42
CA TYR A 53 5.02 -10.47 4.34
C TYR A 53 5.37 -11.04 2.97
N ALA A 54 5.96 -12.24 2.92
CA ALA A 54 6.33 -12.84 1.64
C ALA A 54 5.16 -12.91 0.69
N GLY A 55 5.40 -12.55 -0.57
CA GLY A 55 4.36 -12.48 -1.59
C GLY A 55 3.64 -11.15 -1.66
N CYS A 56 3.91 -10.23 -0.74
CA CYS A 56 3.36 -8.88 -0.77
C CYS A 56 4.33 -7.92 -1.43
N TRP A 57 3.78 -6.83 -1.97
CA TRP A 57 4.54 -5.68 -2.43
C TRP A 57 4.54 -4.60 -1.34
N GLU A 58 5.56 -3.78 -1.36
CA GLU A 58 5.66 -2.59 -0.50
C GLU A 58 6.12 -1.41 -1.32
N CYS A 59 5.63 -0.22 -0.99
CA CYS A 59 6.16 1.02 -1.54
C CYS A 59 6.26 2.08 -0.45
N HIS A 60 7.02 3.13 -0.76
CA HIS A 60 7.14 4.32 0.10
C HIS A 60 6.26 5.41 -0.48
N MET A 61 5.11 5.67 0.14
CA MET A 61 4.25 6.79 -0.25
C MET A 61 4.88 8.10 0.21
N GLN A 62 5.52 8.05 1.37
CA GLN A 62 6.40 9.10 1.91
C GLN A 62 7.59 8.37 2.55
N PRO A 63 8.67 9.06 2.93
CA PRO A 63 9.87 8.38 3.45
C PRO A 63 9.61 7.38 4.58
N ASP A 64 8.64 7.68 5.46
CA ASP A 64 8.27 6.77 6.53
C ASP A 64 6.76 6.47 6.55
N TRP A 65 6.14 6.44 5.38
CA TRP A 65 4.76 5.98 5.25
C TRP A 65 4.69 4.93 4.15
N LEU A 66 4.57 3.68 4.55
CA LEU A 66 4.62 2.51 3.68
C LEU A 66 3.22 1.99 3.38
N LEU A 67 3.08 1.38 2.21
CA LEU A 67 1.88 0.66 1.82
C LEU A 67 2.29 -0.77 1.47
N ILE A 68 1.59 -1.75 2.05
CA ILE A 68 1.79 -3.18 1.77
C ILE A 68 0.54 -3.72 1.10
N TRP A 69 0.70 -4.38 -0.05
CA TRP A 69 -0.43 -4.94 -0.78
C TRP A 69 -0.05 -6.24 -1.48
N ARG A 70 -1.07 -7.04 -1.82
CA ARG A 70 -0.94 -8.17 -2.71
C ARG A 70 -1.53 -7.78 -4.05
N GLN A 71 -0.98 -8.32 -5.12
CA GLN A 71 -1.42 -7.98 -6.46
C GLN A 71 -1.60 -9.24 -7.28
N ASN A 72 -2.79 -9.38 -7.87
CA ASN A 72 -3.11 -10.46 -8.78
C ASN A 72 -3.32 -9.84 -10.17
N ASP A 73 -2.34 -10.03 -11.05
CA ASP A 73 -2.39 -9.43 -12.40
C ASP A 73 -3.32 -10.18 -13.34
N LEU A 74 -3.62 -11.45 -13.07
CA LEU A 74 -4.57 -12.21 -13.87
C LEU A 74 -6.01 -11.78 -13.61
N GLU A 75 -6.35 -11.58 -12.32
CA GLU A 75 -7.68 -11.16 -11.91
C GLU A 75 -7.81 -9.64 -11.82
N LEU A 76 -6.72 -8.90 -12.04
CA LEU A 76 -6.65 -7.44 -11.89
C LEU A 76 -7.17 -6.98 -10.52
N GLU A 77 -6.58 -7.52 -9.46
CA GLU A 77 -6.94 -7.21 -8.08
C GLU A 77 -5.77 -6.68 -7.29
N LEU A 78 -6.05 -5.68 -6.45
CA LEU A 78 -5.14 -5.16 -5.44
C LEU A 78 -5.77 -5.42 -4.08
N ILE A 79 -5.07 -6.15 -3.22
CA ILE A 79 -5.54 -6.44 -1.87
C ILE A 79 -4.66 -5.64 -0.92
N LEU A 80 -5.23 -4.61 -0.29
CA LEU A 80 -4.47 -3.74 0.61
C LEU A 80 -4.34 -4.42 1.96
N VAL A 81 -3.10 -4.75 2.34
CA VAL A 81 -2.81 -5.58 3.51
C VAL A 81 -2.58 -4.73 4.76
N ASP A 82 -1.73 -3.71 4.65
CA ASP A 82 -1.41 -2.86 5.79
C ASP A 82 -0.78 -1.55 5.32
N THR A 83 -0.67 -0.58 6.22
CA THR A 83 0.03 0.69 6.00
C THR A 83 0.49 1.25 7.33
N GLY A 84 1.55 2.03 7.32
CA GLY A 84 2.11 2.63 8.52
C GLY A 84 3.55 3.03 8.34
N SER A 85 4.19 3.44 9.44
CA SER A 85 5.62 3.71 9.47
C SER A 85 6.42 2.40 9.51
N HIS A 86 7.73 2.48 9.35
CA HIS A 86 8.60 1.32 9.54
C HIS A 86 8.40 0.69 10.93
N SER A 87 8.28 1.52 11.97
CA SER A 87 8.05 1.04 13.34
C SER A 87 6.70 0.33 13.50
N ASP A 88 5.69 0.78 12.76
CA ASP A 88 4.36 0.16 12.84
C ASP A 88 4.34 -1.24 12.23
N LEU A 89 5.12 -1.46 11.17
CA LEU A 89 5.03 -2.66 10.34
C LEU A 89 6.15 -3.67 10.60
N PHE A 90 7.30 -3.21 11.06
CA PHE A 90 8.50 -4.01 11.28
C PHE A 90 9.19 -3.71 12.64
#